data_dabd44d102e8793c02161c4271536703
#
_entry.id   dabd44d102e8793c02161c4271536703
#
_cell.length_a   1.000
_cell.length_b   1.000
_cell.length_c   1.000
_cell.angle_alpha   90.00
_cell.angle_beta   90.00
_cell.angle_gamma   90.00
#
_symmetry.space_group_name_H-M   'P 1'
#
loop_
_entity.id
_entity.type
_entity.pdbx_description
1 polymer ?
#
loop_
_entity_poly.entity_id
_entity_poly.type
_entity_poly.pdbx_seq_one_letter_code
_entity_poly.pdbx_strand_id
1 'polypeptide(L)'
;AIINELLNQYDNDINVKKDRTGVGTVSTFAKQINFDLSNGEFPLLTSKFTPFKAMANEALFFLKGLTNNNWLVERGCNILTPWAREDGELGPIYGKQLRDFNGFDKLEYVLNELKTNPDSRRIMFSYYNPAMLPDASKSHVENINNNKAVLPPCHLLYCFMTEVKDGVRYLNLHLSIRSNDMLLGNPFNFAQVALLTYIFAHYTGMKPGKISSTSIDAHMYLNQVDDAKAWLSDINN
;
A
#
# COMPACT_ATOMS: atom_id res chain seq x y z
N ALA A 1 17.41 9.04 -2.18
CA ALA A 1 17.82 8.51 -3.50
C ALA A 1 16.69 8.63 -4.54
N ILE A 2 15.51 7.97 -4.35
CA ILE A 2 14.43 7.96 -5.37
C ILE A 2 13.87 9.36 -5.64
N ILE A 3 13.61 10.17 -4.61
CA ILE A 3 13.13 11.55 -4.79
C ILE A 3 14.16 12.41 -5.55
N ASN A 4 15.45 12.27 -5.26
CA ASN A 4 16.51 12.97 -6.01
C ASN A 4 16.53 12.59 -7.50
N GLU A 5 16.31 11.31 -7.80
CA GLU A 5 16.20 10.84 -9.18
C GLU A 5 14.98 11.45 -9.89
N LEU A 6 13.82 11.48 -9.24
CA LEU A 6 12.60 12.07 -9.78
C LEU A 6 12.77 13.59 -10.03
N LEU A 7 13.38 14.31 -9.09
CA LEU A 7 13.68 15.73 -9.27
C LEU A 7 14.65 15.99 -10.43
N ASN A 8 15.70 15.17 -10.54
CA ASN A 8 16.62 15.27 -11.65
C ASN A 8 15.95 15.00 -13.01
N GLN A 9 15.06 14.04 -13.09
CA GLN A 9 14.26 13.78 -14.29
C GLN A 9 13.31 14.95 -14.60
N TYR A 10 12.67 15.52 -13.59
CA TYR A 10 11.81 16.69 -13.74
C TYR A 10 12.59 17.89 -14.29
N ASP A 11 13.73 18.23 -13.67
CA ASP A 11 14.56 19.37 -14.06
C ASP A 11 15.15 19.24 -15.49
N ASN A 12 15.23 18.00 -16.02
CA ASN A 12 15.69 17.72 -17.39
C ASN A 12 14.57 17.35 -18.37
N ASP A 13 13.30 17.48 -17.97
CA ASP A 13 12.11 17.13 -18.78
C ASP A 13 12.10 15.65 -19.24
N ILE A 14 12.62 14.77 -18.40
CA ILE A 14 12.67 13.31 -18.66
C ILE A 14 11.51 12.63 -17.93
N ASN A 15 10.75 11.78 -18.66
CA ASN A 15 9.62 11.01 -18.11
C ASN A 15 8.54 11.85 -17.42
N VAL A 16 8.39 13.11 -17.82
CA VAL A 16 7.24 13.94 -17.44
C VAL A 16 6.04 13.54 -18.28
N LYS A 17 4.95 13.18 -17.61
CA LYS A 17 3.75 12.61 -18.24
C LYS A 17 2.50 13.35 -17.80
N LYS A 18 1.54 13.44 -18.70
CA LYS A 18 0.15 13.75 -18.33
C LYS A 18 -0.46 12.51 -17.69
N ASP A 19 -1.23 12.72 -16.65
CA ASP A 19 -1.94 11.65 -15.95
C ASP A 19 -3.46 11.90 -15.91
N ARG A 20 -4.21 10.92 -15.40
CA ARG A 20 -5.68 10.99 -15.29
C ARG A 20 -6.16 12.15 -14.40
N THR A 21 -5.36 12.59 -13.44
CA THR A 21 -5.73 13.68 -12.52
C THR A 21 -5.63 15.05 -13.16
N GLY A 22 -4.94 15.18 -14.30
CA GLY A 22 -4.66 16.46 -14.97
C GLY A 22 -3.50 17.23 -14.35
N VAL A 23 -2.92 16.78 -13.24
CA VAL A 23 -1.77 17.42 -12.57
C VAL A 23 -0.48 17.13 -13.32
N GLY A 24 -0.33 15.91 -13.84
CA GLY A 24 0.90 15.39 -14.41
C GLY A 24 1.85 14.80 -13.37
N THR A 25 2.75 13.94 -13.83
CA THR A 25 3.73 13.24 -12.99
C THR A 25 5.09 13.20 -13.66
N VAL A 26 6.14 13.11 -12.84
CA VAL A 26 7.45 12.58 -13.24
C VAL A 26 7.62 11.21 -12.63
N SER A 27 8.13 10.22 -13.39
CA SER A 27 8.17 8.85 -12.94
C SER A 27 9.45 8.11 -13.28
N THR A 28 9.79 7.10 -12.48
CA THR A 28 10.88 6.17 -12.73
C THR A 28 10.40 4.73 -12.57
N PHE A 29 11.05 3.79 -13.27
CA PHE A 29 10.59 2.40 -13.36
C PHE A 29 11.23 1.51 -12.30
N ALA A 30 10.41 0.63 -11.70
CA ALA A 30 10.82 -0.52 -10.89
C ALA A 30 11.79 -0.18 -9.73
N LYS A 31 11.37 0.69 -8.82
CA LYS A 31 12.15 1.04 -7.62
C LYS A 31 11.82 0.13 -6.44
N GLN A 32 12.85 -0.36 -5.80
CA GLN A 32 12.74 -1.22 -4.63
C GLN A 32 13.27 -0.52 -3.38
N ILE A 33 12.54 -0.68 -2.28
CA ILE A 33 12.91 -0.24 -0.93
C ILE A 33 12.89 -1.46 -0.03
N ASN A 34 13.93 -1.60 0.81
CA ASN A 34 14.05 -2.67 1.79
C ASN A 34 14.25 -2.08 3.19
N PHE A 35 13.74 -2.79 4.22
CA PHE A 35 13.93 -2.42 5.62
C PHE A 35 13.95 -3.67 6.51
N ASP A 36 14.79 -3.68 7.53
CA ASP A 36 14.89 -4.78 8.48
C ASP A 36 14.16 -4.43 9.78
N LEU A 37 13.08 -5.17 10.08
CA LEU A 37 12.30 -5.00 11.31
C LEU A 37 12.83 -5.85 12.47
N SER A 38 13.80 -6.71 12.23
CA SER A 38 14.27 -7.70 13.23
C SER A 38 14.98 -7.06 14.43
N ASN A 39 15.45 -5.83 14.28
CA ASN A 39 16.07 -5.00 15.32
C ASN A 39 15.06 -4.20 16.17
N GLY A 40 13.75 -4.31 15.89
CA GLY A 40 12.68 -3.59 16.60
C GLY A 40 12.41 -2.18 16.06
N GLU A 41 13.08 -1.76 14.99
CA GLU A 41 12.80 -0.47 14.34
C GLU A 41 11.53 -0.51 13.50
N PHE A 42 10.91 0.66 13.31
CA PHE A 42 9.71 0.84 12.50
C PHE A 42 9.93 1.95 11.47
N PRO A 43 9.66 1.70 10.15
CA PRO A 43 9.98 2.66 9.08
C PRO A 43 8.95 3.78 8.98
N LEU A 44 8.76 4.55 10.04
CA LEU A 44 7.97 5.76 10.03
C LEU A 44 8.91 6.96 9.85
N LEU A 45 8.64 7.79 8.84
CA LEU A 45 9.46 8.98 8.61
C LEU A 45 9.36 9.95 9.78
N THR A 46 10.51 10.42 10.27
CA THR A 46 10.61 11.46 11.31
C THR A 46 10.76 12.86 10.72
N SER A 47 11.30 12.96 9.50
CA SER A 47 11.47 14.20 8.75
C SER A 47 10.20 14.72 8.06
N LYS A 48 9.13 13.91 8.06
CA LYS A 48 7.83 14.26 7.50
C LYS A 48 6.73 13.62 8.32
N PHE A 49 5.70 14.41 8.66
CA PHE A 49 4.56 13.88 9.39
C PHE A 49 3.84 12.80 8.58
N THR A 50 3.77 11.59 9.14
CA THR A 50 2.98 10.48 8.61
C THR A 50 1.94 10.10 9.66
N PRO A 51 0.62 10.24 9.39
CA PRO A 51 -0.43 10.05 10.38
C PRO A 51 -0.62 8.56 10.70
N PHE A 52 0.14 8.04 11.65
CA PHE A 52 0.16 6.62 12.04
C PHE A 52 -1.24 6.07 12.35
N LYS A 53 -2.07 6.83 13.08
CA LYS A 53 -3.43 6.39 13.44
C LYS A 53 -4.31 6.18 12.20
N ALA A 54 -4.23 7.08 11.22
CA ALA A 54 -4.98 6.95 9.97
C ALA A 54 -4.51 5.73 9.17
N MET A 55 -3.20 5.54 9.05
CA MET A 55 -2.58 4.38 8.39
C MET A 55 -3.00 3.05 9.06
N ALA A 56 -2.96 2.98 10.38
CA ALA A 56 -3.36 1.79 11.12
C ALA A 56 -4.86 1.48 10.95
N ASN A 57 -5.72 2.51 10.96
CA ASN A 57 -7.14 2.35 10.72
C ASN A 57 -7.44 1.86 9.30
N GLU A 58 -6.73 2.36 8.29
CA GLU A 58 -6.88 1.87 6.91
C GLU A 58 -6.44 0.40 6.78
N ALA A 59 -5.31 0.01 7.39
CA ALA A 59 -4.90 -1.39 7.43
C ALA A 59 -5.98 -2.29 8.07
N LEU A 60 -6.54 -1.87 9.21
CA LEU A 60 -7.60 -2.60 9.90
C LEU A 60 -8.90 -2.65 9.07
N PHE A 61 -9.22 -1.58 8.36
CA PHE A 61 -10.37 -1.52 7.45
C PHE A 61 -10.29 -2.60 6.37
N PHE A 62 -9.10 -2.75 5.76
CA PHE A 62 -8.87 -3.79 4.76
C PHE A 62 -8.86 -5.20 5.37
N LEU A 63 -8.20 -5.40 6.51
CA LEU A 63 -8.17 -6.69 7.19
C LEU A 63 -9.56 -7.16 7.64
N LYS A 64 -10.46 -6.23 7.95
CA LYS A 64 -11.86 -6.53 8.32
C LYS A 64 -12.77 -6.82 7.11
N GLY A 65 -12.30 -6.61 5.90
CA GLY A 65 -13.11 -6.80 4.69
C GLY A 65 -14.15 -5.69 4.45
N LEU A 66 -13.98 -4.55 5.09
CA LEU A 66 -14.95 -3.45 5.01
C LEU A 66 -14.87 -2.72 3.67
N THR A 67 -16.01 -2.18 3.24
CA THR A 67 -16.17 -1.44 1.99
C THR A 67 -16.83 -0.07 2.20
N ASN A 68 -17.38 0.20 3.38
CA ASN A 68 -18.05 1.46 3.68
C ASN A 68 -17.12 2.41 4.45
N ASN A 69 -16.79 3.54 3.83
CA ASN A 69 -15.86 4.57 4.33
C ASN A 69 -16.29 5.24 5.63
N ASN A 70 -17.58 5.19 6.01
CA ASN A 70 -18.05 5.79 7.26
C ASN A 70 -17.28 5.22 8.47
N TRP A 71 -16.90 3.94 8.43
CA TRP A 71 -16.09 3.32 9.46
C TRP A 71 -14.72 4.01 9.64
N LEU A 72 -14.10 4.48 8.56
CA LEU A 72 -12.83 5.24 8.59
C LEU A 72 -13.06 6.66 9.07
N VAL A 73 -14.09 7.34 8.57
CA VAL A 73 -14.45 8.72 8.95
C VAL A 73 -14.71 8.83 10.46
N GLU A 74 -15.46 7.91 11.05
CA GLU A 74 -15.70 7.82 12.50
C GLU A 74 -14.41 7.71 13.33
N ARG A 75 -13.29 7.29 12.71
CA ARG A 75 -11.97 7.14 13.32
C ARG A 75 -10.98 8.24 12.93
N GLY A 76 -11.49 9.29 12.28
CA GLY A 76 -10.71 10.45 11.86
C GLY A 76 -9.80 10.17 10.65
N CYS A 77 -10.13 9.17 9.82
CA CYS A 77 -9.40 8.84 8.61
C CYS A 77 -10.25 9.16 7.38
N ASN A 78 -9.90 10.23 6.65
CA ASN A 78 -10.67 10.73 5.50
C ASN A 78 -10.02 10.39 4.16
N ILE A 79 -9.04 9.48 4.13
CA ILE A 79 -8.23 9.19 2.93
C ILE A 79 -9.09 8.74 1.74
N LEU A 80 -10.12 7.92 1.97
CA LEU A 80 -10.99 7.39 0.92
C LEU A 80 -12.27 8.21 0.69
N THR A 81 -12.52 9.25 1.48
CA THR A 81 -13.73 10.09 1.40
C THR A 81 -13.99 10.67 0.01
N PRO A 82 -12.98 11.15 -0.76
CA PRO A 82 -13.21 11.73 -2.09
C PRO A 82 -13.82 10.76 -3.11
N TRP A 83 -13.72 9.46 -2.86
CA TRP A 83 -14.23 8.41 -3.77
C TRP A 83 -15.49 7.72 -3.28
N ALA A 84 -15.88 7.96 -2.04
CA ALA A 84 -17.05 7.31 -1.47
C ALA A 84 -18.35 7.86 -2.10
N ARG A 85 -19.31 6.96 -2.29
CA ARG A 85 -20.69 7.35 -2.58
C ARG A 85 -21.30 8.07 -1.35
N GLU A 86 -22.41 8.78 -1.52
CA GLU A 86 -23.02 9.58 -0.46
C GLU A 86 -23.35 8.78 0.83
N ASP A 87 -23.67 7.49 0.70
CA ASP A 87 -23.88 6.57 1.82
C ASP A 87 -22.59 5.99 2.42
N GLY A 88 -21.44 6.41 1.91
CA GLY A 88 -20.10 5.95 2.32
C GLY A 88 -19.58 4.72 1.57
N GLU A 89 -20.36 4.11 0.68
CA GLU A 89 -19.93 2.88 -0.02
C GLU A 89 -18.81 3.16 -1.04
N LEU A 90 -17.84 2.22 -1.12
CA LEU A 90 -16.66 2.27 -2.00
C LEU A 90 -16.67 1.14 -3.05
N GLY A 91 -17.68 0.27 -3.00
CA GLY A 91 -17.71 -0.94 -3.82
C GLY A 91 -16.69 -2.00 -3.37
N PRO A 92 -16.46 -3.05 -4.18
CA PRO A 92 -15.63 -4.21 -3.80
C PRO A 92 -14.13 -3.91 -3.86
N ILE A 93 -13.67 -2.94 -3.03
CA ILE A 93 -12.26 -2.55 -2.89
C ILE A 93 -11.43 -3.57 -2.10
N TYR A 94 -10.22 -3.23 -1.75
CA TYR A 94 -9.17 -4.03 -1.08
C TYR A 94 -9.71 -5.02 -0.03
N GLY A 95 -10.50 -4.57 0.93
CA GLY A 95 -11.00 -5.41 2.01
C GLY A 95 -11.88 -6.56 1.51
N LYS A 96 -12.82 -6.26 0.60
CA LYS A 96 -13.66 -7.28 -0.03
C LYS A 96 -12.83 -8.29 -0.82
N GLN A 97 -11.83 -7.83 -1.57
CA GLN A 97 -10.95 -8.69 -2.35
C GLN A 97 -10.04 -9.57 -1.47
N LEU A 98 -9.78 -9.16 -0.22
CA LEU A 98 -9.00 -9.92 0.74
C LEU A 98 -9.84 -11.00 1.44
N ARG A 99 -11.03 -10.63 1.94
CA ARG A 99 -11.81 -11.44 2.86
C ARG A 99 -12.92 -12.26 2.20
N ASP A 100 -13.30 -11.89 0.99
CA ASP A 100 -14.31 -12.61 0.22
C ASP A 100 -14.07 -12.49 -1.28
N PHE A 101 -13.08 -13.22 -1.76
CA PHE A 101 -12.82 -13.36 -3.19
C PHE A 101 -13.63 -14.54 -3.72
N ASN A 102 -14.87 -14.28 -4.14
CA ASN A 102 -15.81 -15.31 -4.59
C ASN A 102 -15.99 -16.46 -3.57
N GLY A 103 -16.16 -16.11 -2.31
CA GLY A 103 -16.29 -17.07 -1.21
C GLY A 103 -14.97 -17.56 -0.61
N PHE A 104 -13.82 -17.10 -1.14
CA PHE A 104 -12.51 -17.49 -0.62
C PHE A 104 -11.88 -16.37 0.22
N ASP A 105 -11.58 -16.65 1.48
CA ASP A 105 -10.86 -15.74 2.40
C ASP A 105 -9.35 -15.90 2.24
N LYS A 106 -8.72 -14.95 1.53
CA LYS A 106 -7.28 -14.97 1.29
C LYS A 106 -6.47 -14.69 2.54
N LEU A 107 -7.00 -13.90 3.48
CA LEU A 107 -6.33 -13.61 4.74
C LEU A 107 -6.26 -14.88 5.61
N GLU A 108 -7.36 -15.58 5.76
CA GLU A 108 -7.41 -16.84 6.50
C GLU A 108 -6.47 -17.88 5.88
N TYR A 109 -6.48 -18.00 4.56
CA TYR A 109 -5.55 -18.89 3.83
C TYR A 109 -4.09 -18.57 4.16
N VAL A 110 -3.65 -17.31 4.04
CA VAL A 110 -2.27 -16.91 4.31
C VAL A 110 -1.88 -17.16 5.77
N LEU A 111 -2.74 -16.80 6.71
CA LEU A 111 -2.46 -16.99 8.14
C LEU A 111 -2.39 -18.49 8.52
N ASN A 112 -3.22 -19.32 7.89
CA ASN A 112 -3.16 -20.76 8.08
C ASN A 112 -1.88 -21.37 7.49
N GLU A 113 -1.51 -21.02 6.26
CA GLU A 113 -0.26 -21.46 5.63
C GLU A 113 0.97 -21.04 6.45
N LEU A 114 1.01 -19.80 6.92
CA LEU A 114 2.11 -19.33 7.78
C LEU A 114 2.27 -20.15 9.06
N LYS A 115 1.16 -20.69 9.63
CA LYS A 115 1.20 -21.53 10.83
C LYS A 115 1.54 -22.98 10.53
N THR A 116 1.00 -23.54 9.47
CA THR A 116 1.03 -24.99 9.21
C THR A 116 2.10 -25.41 8.23
N ASN A 117 2.48 -24.52 7.30
CA ASN A 117 3.45 -24.76 6.22
C ASN A 117 4.30 -23.53 5.94
N PRO A 118 5.03 -22.97 6.95
CA PRO A 118 5.71 -21.68 6.86
C PRO A 118 6.84 -21.62 5.81
N ASP A 119 7.34 -22.76 5.34
CA ASP A 119 8.39 -22.85 4.32
C ASP A 119 7.82 -22.90 2.88
N SER A 120 6.49 -22.81 2.73
CA SER A 120 5.83 -22.77 1.43
C SER A 120 6.22 -21.51 0.63
N ARG A 121 6.48 -21.68 -0.67
CA ARG A 121 6.72 -20.60 -1.63
C ARG A 121 5.42 -20.06 -2.27
N ARG A 122 4.25 -20.44 -1.73
CA ARG A 122 2.92 -20.10 -2.26
C ARG A 122 2.13 -19.20 -1.33
N ILE A 123 2.76 -18.69 -0.26
CA ILE A 123 2.09 -17.84 0.73
C ILE A 123 2.03 -16.43 0.18
N MET A 124 0.91 -16.11 -0.43
CA MET A 124 0.69 -14.79 -1.04
C MET A 124 -0.80 -14.48 -1.17
N PHE A 125 -1.13 -13.19 -1.29
CA PHE A 125 -2.43 -12.74 -1.77
C PHE A 125 -2.30 -11.52 -2.68
N SER A 126 -3.29 -11.35 -3.56
CA SER A 126 -3.45 -10.17 -4.40
C SER A 126 -4.77 -9.48 -4.12
N TYR A 127 -4.76 -8.15 -4.12
CA TYR A 127 -5.97 -7.34 -4.12
C TYR A 127 -6.55 -7.15 -5.53
N TYR A 128 -5.75 -7.41 -6.57
CA TYR A 128 -6.13 -7.12 -7.94
C TYR A 128 -7.13 -8.16 -8.46
N ASN A 129 -8.30 -7.67 -8.83
CA ASN A 129 -9.36 -8.47 -9.45
C ASN A 129 -9.84 -7.74 -10.71
N PRO A 130 -9.45 -8.21 -11.91
CA PRO A 130 -9.83 -7.54 -13.16
C PRO A 130 -11.35 -7.42 -13.37
N ALA A 131 -12.13 -8.36 -12.84
CA ALA A 131 -13.57 -8.33 -12.94
C ALA A 131 -14.23 -7.19 -12.14
N MET A 132 -13.51 -6.63 -11.14
CA MET A 132 -14.01 -5.59 -10.25
C MET A 132 -13.41 -4.21 -10.54
N LEU A 133 -12.59 -4.08 -11.58
CA LEU A 133 -12.02 -2.78 -11.96
C LEU A 133 -13.11 -1.81 -12.38
N PRO A 134 -12.95 -0.50 -12.01
CA PRO A 134 -13.88 0.51 -12.45
C PRO A 134 -13.78 0.74 -13.96
N ASP A 135 -14.91 1.08 -14.55
CA ASP A 135 -14.99 1.62 -15.90
C ASP A 135 -14.61 3.11 -15.86
N ALA A 136 -13.52 3.47 -16.53
CA ALA A 136 -12.99 4.84 -16.53
C ALA A 136 -13.92 5.85 -17.21
N SER A 137 -14.88 5.41 -18.03
CA SER A 137 -15.90 6.27 -18.66
C SER A 137 -17.08 6.60 -17.77
N LYS A 138 -17.17 5.96 -16.59
CA LYS A 138 -18.27 6.10 -15.64
C LYS A 138 -17.87 6.84 -14.38
N SER A 139 -18.85 7.47 -13.74
CA SER A 139 -18.66 8.07 -12.43
C SER A 139 -18.40 7.01 -11.34
N HIS A 140 -17.89 7.46 -10.18
CA HIS A 140 -17.70 6.58 -9.01
C HIS A 140 -19.02 5.91 -8.58
N VAL A 141 -20.11 6.68 -8.57
CA VAL A 141 -21.45 6.18 -8.20
C VAL A 141 -21.93 5.09 -9.17
N GLU A 142 -21.78 5.32 -10.47
CA GLU A 142 -22.16 4.32 -11.47
C GLU A 142 -21.32 3.05 -11.36
N ASN A 143 -20.01 3.18 -11.09
CA ASN A 143 -19.15 2.03 -10.88
C ASN A 143 -19.60 1.22 -9.66
N ILE A 144 -19.88 1.86 -8.52
CA ILE A 144 -20.39 1.19 -7.30
C ILE A 144 -21.72 0.50 -7.59
N ASN A 145 -22.66 1.17 -8.25
CA ASN A 145 -23.97 0.61 -8.59
C ASN A 145 -23.87 -0.61 -9.51
N ASN A 146 -22.80 -0.70 -10.31
CA ASN A 146 -22.48 -1.85 -11.16
C ASN A 146 -21.55 -2.89 -10.47
N ASN A 147 -21.46 -2.84 -9.14
CA ASN A 147 -20.59 -3.72 -8.33
C ASN A 147 -19.12 -3.68 -8.77
N LYS A 148 -18.62 -2.48 -9.10
CA LYS A 148 -17.21 -2.22 -9.39
C LYS A 148 -16.58 -1.44 -8.25
N ALA A 149 -15.29 -1.62 -8.05
CA ALA A 149 -14.52 -0.83 -7.10
C ALA A 149 -14.44 0.64 -7.56
N VAL A 150 -14.38 1.58 -6.62
CA VAL A 150 -14.16 3.00 -6.96
C VAL A 150 -12.76 3.27 -7.51
N LEU A 151 -11.79 2.48 -7.08
CA LEU A 151 -10.38 2.61 -7.44
C LEU A 151 -9.78 1.26 -7.85
N PRO A 152 -8.98 1.21 -8.92
CA PRO A 152 -8.14 0.06 -9.18
C PRO A 152 -7.05 -0.01 -8.09
N PRO A 153 -6.84 -1.18 -7.44
CA PRO A 153 -5.86 -1.28 -6.36
C PRO A 153 -4.45 -0.96 -6.84
N CYS A 154 -3.73 -0.13 -6.08
CA CYS A 154 -2.31 0.16 -6.30
C CYS A 154 -1.42 -0.95 -5.72
N HIS A 155 -1.76 -1.46 -4.54
CA HIS A 155 -1.14 -2.65 -3.97
C HIS A 155 -1.61 -3.89 -4.73
N LEU A 156 -0.68 -4.53 -5.45
CA LEU A 156 -1.02 -5.67 -6.29
C LEU A 156 -0.89 -6.99 -5.55
N LEU A 157 0.30 -7.24 -4.98
CA LEU A 157 0.67 -8.57 -4.51
C LEU A 157 1.47 -8.47 -3.21
N TYR A 158 1.02 -9.19 -2.21
CA TYR A 158 1.73 -9.44 -0.96
C TYR A 158 2.28 -10.86 -0.96
N CYS A 159 3.60 -11.01 -0.90
CA CYS A 159 4.29 -12.29 -0.84
C CYS A 159 4.97 -12.45 0.51
N PHE A 160 4.79 -13.58 1.14
CA PHE A 160 5.37 -13.91 2.44
C PHE A 160 6.44 -14.98 2.29
N MET A 161 7.50 -14.83 3.05
CA MET A 161 8.58 -15.82 3.15
C MET A 161 9.06 -15.87 4.58
N THR A 162 9.38 -17.05 5.07
CA THR A 162 10.00 -17.19 6.40
C THR A 162 11.47 -17.54 6.29
N GLU A 163 12.26 -17.13 7.28
CA GLU A 163 13.63 -17.58 7.46
C GLU A 163 13.88 -17.96 8.91
N VAL A 164 14.76 -18.92 9.16
CA VAL A 164 15.17 -19.33 10.51
C VAL A 164 16.60 -18.89 10.75
N LYS A 165 16.82 -18.13 11.83
CA LYS A 165 18.13 -17.69 12.27
C LYS A 165 18.24 -17.95 13.78
N ASP A 166 19.29 -18.66 14.18
CA ASP A 166 19.56 -19.01 15.58
C ASP A 166 18.37 -19.68 16.28
N GLY A 167 17.66 -20.57 15.56
CA GLY A 167 16.46 -21.26 16.04
C GLY A 167 15.18 -20.43 16.14
N VAL A 168 15.22 -19.15 15.74
CA VAL A 168 14.09 -18.23 15.71
C VAL A 168 13.57 -18.06 14.28
N ARG A 169 12.24 -18.20 14.09
CA ARG A 169 11.61 -17.99 12.80
C ARG A 169 11.19 -16.52 12.64
N TYR A 170 11.56 -15.93 11.52
CA TYR A 170 11.25 -14.56 11.13
C TYR A 170 10.31 -14.55 9.92
N LEU A 171 9.36 -13.63 9.93
CA LEU A 171 8.43 -13.38 8.82
C LEU A 171 8.92 -12.22 7.98
N ASN A 172 9.19 -12.48 6.71
CA ASN A 172 9.51 -11.46 5.70
C ASN A 172 8.28 -11.19 4.81
N LEU A 173 8.10 -9.95 4.39
CA LEU A 173 6.99 -9.54 3.55
C LEU A 173 7.46 -8.65 2.40
N HIS A 174 7.07 -9.04 1.18
CA HIS A 174 7.24 -8.22 -0.02
C HIS A 174 5.90 -7.70 -0.54
N LEU A 175 5.85 -6.39 -0.88
CA LEU A 175 4.73 -5.76 -1.54
C LEU A 175 5.12 -5.27 -2.94
N SER A 176 4.38 -5.71 -3.97
CA SER A 176 4.43 -5.13 -5.31
C SER A 176 3.34 -4.06 -5.46
N ILE A 177 3.73 -2.84 -5.85
CA ILE A 177 2.85 -1.69 -6.05
C ILE A 177 2.93 -1.28 -7.53
N ARG A 178 1.79 -1.23 -8.24
CA ARG A 178 1.79 -0.86 -9.67
C ARG A 178 2.03 0.64 -9.90
N SER A 179 1.60 1.49 -8.98
CA SER A 179 1.61 2.95 -9.08
C SER A 179 1.73 3.52 -7.67
N ASN A 180 2.82 4.25 -7.40
CA ASN A 180 3.18 4.68 -6.06
C ASN A 180 3.68 6.13 -6.06
N ASP A 181 2.91 7.02 -5.45
CA ASP A 181 3.33 8.39 -5.12
C ASP A 181 4.44 8.32 -4.05
N MET A 182 5.65 8.68 -4.45
CA MET A 182 6.84 8.53 -3.61
C MET A 182 6.92 9.56 -2.49
N LEU A 183 6.23 10.70 -2.63
CA LEU A 183 6.27 11.77 -1.62
C LEU A 183 5.19 11.62 -0.55
N LEU A 184 3.95 11.30 -0.93
CA LEU A 184 2.82 11.18 -0.01
C LEU A 184 2.45 9.72 0.28
N GLY A 185 2.26 8.92 -0.76
CA GLY A 185 1.75 7.57 -0.65
C GLY A 185 2.78 6.57 -0.10
N ASN A 186 4.00 6.60 -0.61
CA ASN A 186 5.01 5.60 -0.26
C ASN A 186 5.35 5.54 1.24
N PRO A 187 5.58 6.65 1.96
CA PRO A 187 5.82 6.58 3.41
C PRO A 187 4.68 5.91 4.17
N PHE A 188 3.45 6.18 3.77
CA PHE A 188 2.24 5.60 4.33
C PHE A 188 2.13 4.09 4.01
N ASN A 189 2.29 3.73 2.75
CA ASN A 189 2.22 2.35 2.26
C ASN A 189 3.29 1.47 2.90
N PHE A 190 4.53 1.97 3.01
CA PHE A 190 5.65 1.22 3.56
C PHE A 190 5.52 0.99 5.07
N ALA A 191 5.06 2.00 5.81
CA ALA A 191 4.72 1.87 7.22
C ALA A 191 3.56 0.88 7.44
N GLN A 192 2.57 0.84 6.54
CA GLN A 192 1.47 -0.13 6.58
C GLN A 192 1.96 -1.56 6.37
N VAL A 193 2.90 -1.80 5.45
CA VAL A 193 3.56 -3.11 5.24
C VAL A 193 4.28 -3.56 6.51
N ALA A 194 5.00 -2.65 7.18
CA ALA A 194 5.65 -2.95 8.45
C ALA A 194 4.63 -3.34 9.52
N LEU A 195 3.56 -2.57 9.69
CA LEU A 195 2.49 -2.86 10.64
C LEU A 195 1.87 -4.25 10.39
N LEU A 196 1.55 -4.57 9.14
CA LEU A 196 1.03 -5.89 8.77
C LEU A 196 2.00 -7.01 9.10
N THR A 197 3.31 -6.80 8.86
CA THR A 197 4.34 -7.78 9.20
C THR A 197 4.41 -8.04 10.70
N TYR A 198 4.34 -7.00 11.54
CA TYR A 198 4.28 -7.15 13.00
C TYR A 198 3.02 -7.91 13.45
N ILE A 199 1.85 -7.55 12.91
CA ILE A 199 0.57 -8.21 13.24
C ILE A 199 0.62 -9.70 12.88
N PHE A 200 1.07 -10.03 11.65
CA PHE A 200 1.08 -11.41 11.17
C PHE A 200 2.14 -12.24 11.87
N ALA A 201 3.32 -11.69 12.10
CA ALA A 201 4.38 -12.36 12.87
C ALA A 201 3.89 -12.68 14.30
N HIS A 202 3.29 -11.71 14.99
CA HIS A 202 2.72 -11.93 16.32
C HIS A 202 1.64 -13.01 16.32
N TYR A 203 0.69 -12.96 15.38
CA TYR A 203 -0.42 -13.92 15.30
C TYR A 203 0.05 -15.34 14.95
N THR A 204 1.16 -15.48 14.25
CA THR A 204 1.71 -16.79 13.83
C THR A 204 2.85 -17.30 14.72
N GLY A 205 3.18 -16.56 15.81
CA GLY A 205 4.25 -16.95 16.75
C GLY A 205 5.66 -16.74 16.18
N MET A 206 5.82 -15.90 15.17
CA MET A 206 7.09 -15.55 14.55
C MET A 206 7.60 -14.20 15.04
N LYS A 207 8.85 -13.86 14.73
CA LYS A 207 9.35 -12.49 14.85
C LYS A 207 9.23 -11.75 13.51
N PRO A 208 9.02 -10.41 13.52
CA PRO A 208 9.10 -9.62 12.29
C PRO A 208 10.53 -9.70 11.73
N GLY A 209 10.63 -9.91 10.44
CA GLY A 209 11.89 -9.99 9.70
C GLY A 209 12.08 -8.79 8.79
N LYS A 210 12.35 -9.04 7.52
CA LYS A 210 12.58 -7.99 6.51
C LYS A 210 11.31 -7.67 5.76
N ILE A 211 11.16 -6.40 5.42
CA ILE A 211 10.15 -5.95 4.48
C ILE A 211 10.78 -5.37 3.22
N SER A 212 10.08 -5.52 2.12
CA SER A 212 10.50 -5.01 0.83
C SER A 212 9.28 -4.50 0.07
N SER A 213 9.42 -3.41 -0.66
CA SER A 213 8.40 -2.99 -1.61
C SER A 213 9.01 -2.65 -2.96
N THR A 214 8.36 -3.09 -4.04
CA THR A 214 8.72 -2.72 -5.41
C THR A 214 7.61 -1.86 -6.01
N SER A 215 7.95 -0.60 -6.32
CA SER A 215 7.08 0.33 -7.02
C SER A 215 7.35 0.25 -8.51
N ILE A 216 6.40 -0.27 -9.31
CA ILE A 216 6.57 -0.43 -10.76
C ILE A 216 6.61 0.94 -11.44
N ASP A 217 5.60 1.78 -11.22
CA ASP A 217 5.62 3.20 -11.53
C ASP A 217 5.83 3.96 -10.22
N ALA A 218 7.07 4.34 -9.93
CA ALA A 218 7.42 5.19 -8.81
C ALA A 218 7.41 6.64 -9.31
N HIS A 219 6.46 7.44 -8.82
CA HIS A 219 6.24 8.79 -9.35
C HIS A 219 6.10 9.86 -8.27
N MET A 220 6.19 11.09 -8.71
CA MET A 220 5.87 12.28 -7.95
C MET A 220 4.97 13.17 -8.83
N TYR A 221 3.91 13.74 -8.24
CA TYR A 221 3.05 14.69 -8.94
C TYR A 221 3.77 16.02 -9.14
N LEU A 222 3.49 16.72 -10.26
CA LEU A 222 4.19 17.96 -10.60
C LEU A 222 3.93 19.09 -9.59
N ASN A 223 2.78 19.11 -8.96
CA ASN A 223 2.45 20.05 -7.88
C ASN A 223 3.15 19.76 -6.54
N GLN A 224 3.91 18.66 -6.44
CA GLN A 224 4.68 18.28 -5.25
C GLN A 224 6.18 18.64 -5.38
N VAL A 225 6.62 19.15 -6.51
CA VAL A 225 8.05 19.37 -6.81
C VAL A 225 8.70 20.31 -5.79
N ASP A 226 8.06 21.45 -5.52
CA ASP A 226 8.60 22.44 -4.58
C ASP A 226 8.66 21.89 -3.16
N ASP A 227 7.61 21.15 -2.72
CA ASP A 227 7.59 20.49 -1.43
C ASP A 227 8.71 19.42 -1.31
N ALA A 228 8.97 18.68 -2.39
CA ALA A 228 10.04 17.70 -2.43
C ALA A 228 11.43 18.34 -2.33
N LYS A 229 11.65 19.46 -3.02
CA LYS A 229 12.90 20.24 -2.94
C LYS A 229 13.12 20.81 -1.53
N ALA A 230 12.09 21.39 -0.94
CA ALA A 230 12.14 21.91 0.43
C ALA A 230 12.44 20.80 1.44
N TRP A 231 11.71 19.67 1.38
CA TRP A 231 11.93 18.53 2.27
C TRP A 231 13.36 17.97 2.20
N LEU A 232 13.92 17.83 1.00
CA LEU A 232 15.31 17.36 0.85
C LEU A 232 16.34 18.37 1.37
N SER A 233 16.08 19.67 1.25
CA SER A 233 16.92 20.70 1.85
C SER A 233 16.95 20.58 3.38
N ASP A 234 15.80 20.38 4.01
CA ASP A 234 15.67 20.26 5.46
C ASP A 234 16.36 19.00 6.03
N ILE A 235 16.39 17.89 5.27
CA ILE A 235 17.05 16.65 5.68
C ILE A 235 18.58 16.76 5.60
N ASN A 236 19.09 17.59 4.68
CA ASN A 236 20.52 17.73 4.44
C ASN A 236 21.19 18.81 5.31
N ASN A 237 20.43 19.59 6.05
CA ASN A 237 20.87 20.58 7.04
C ASN A 237 20.81 20.02 8.46
#